data_469098e04a17bb7517b6c1786dfcc21e
#
_entry.id   469098e04a17bb7517b6c1786dfcc21e
#
_cell.length_a   1.000
_cell.length_b   1.000
_cell.length_c   1.000
_cell.angle_alpha   90.00
_cell.angle_beta   90.00
_cell.angle_gamma   90.00
#
_symmetry.space_group_name_H-M   'P 1'
#
loop_
_entity.id
_entity.type
_entity.pdbx_description
1 polymer ?
#
loop_
_entity_poly.entity_id
_entity_poly.type
_entity_poly.pdbx_seq_one_letter_code
_entity_poly.pdbx_strand_id
1 'polypeptide(L)'
;KVNPDDLKTAEGLKKREASTKEPREKALKEIKEKGVNYEKLFEYDTLLNGFALETTYEDAKKIQAMNFVDSVEVSVAYKKPETTTNAVEIKKEEVNDFSKALDSYNLINIQPLWDKGFRGQGRVIAVLDSGLDPNHPVLRLTDNSQSKYKTKEDAEKAMKEAGIDYGKWYSDKLPFAFNYNDWNDDIKQSGFKSHGMHVAGTAVGN
;
A
#
# COMPACT_ATOMS: atom_id res chain seq x y z
N LYS A 1 3.91 -1.56 24.13
CA LYS A 1 4.88 -1.07 23.13
C LYS A 1 5.13 -2.18 22.11
N VAL A 2 5.31 -1.83 20.84
CA VAL A 2 5.63 -2.77 19.77
C VAL A 2 7.10 -3.17 19.89
N ASN A 3 7.37 -4.48 19.88
CA ASN A 3 8.75 -4.95 19.73
C ASN A 3 9.12 -4.93 18.23
N PRO A 4 10.12 -4.16 17.80
CA PRO A 4 10.50 -4.09 16.39
C PRO A 4 10.92 -5.44 15.78
N ASP A 5 11.39 -6.37 16.58
CA ASP A 5 11.79 -7.70 16.10
C ASP A 5 10.58 -8.58 15.76
N ASP A 6 9.45 -8.40 16.45
CA ASP A 6 8.21 -9.11 16.11
C ASP A 6 7.65 -8.68 14.74
N LEU A 7 8.00 -7.49 14.23
CA LEU A 7 7.56 -7.00 12.91
C LEU A 7 8.36 -7.57 11.73
N LYS A 8 9.45 -8.28 11.99
CA LYS A 8 10.35 -8.79 10.95
C LYS A 8 10.01 -10.19 10.46
N THR A 9 9.14 -10.90 11.16
CA THR A 9 8.82 -12.30 10.86
C THR A 9 7.32 -12.56 10.91
N ALA A 10 6.85 -13.52 10.11
CA ALA A 10 5.44 -13.94 10.13
C ALA A 10 5.01 -14.50 11.50
N GLU A 11 5.91 -15.18 12.22
CA GLU A 11 5.66 -15.67 13.58
C GLU A 11 5.49 -14.53 14.57
N GLY A 12 6.37 -13.52 14.50
CA GLY A 12 6.28 -12.32 15.33
C GLY A 12 5.01 -11.52 15.09
N LEU A 13 4.57 -11.40 13.84
CA LEU A 13 3.29 -10.76 13.49
C LEU A 13 2.10 -11.52 14.09
N LYS A 14 2.05 -12.84 13.98
CA LYS A 14 1.00 -13.67 14.59
C LYS A 14 0.99 -13.56 16.13
N LYS A 15 2.17 -13.57 16.74
CA LYS A 15 2.31 -13.35 18.19
C LYS A 15 1.77 -11.98 18.60
N ARG A 16 2.08 -10.95 17.81
CA ARG A 16 1.58 -9.59 18.03
C ARG A 16 0.06 -9.52 17.94
N GLU A 17 -0.54 -10.05 16.87
CA GLU A 17 -1.99 -10.14 16.68
C GLU A 17 -2.65 -10.84 17.88
N ALA A 18 -2.18 -12.03 18.24
CA ALA A 18 -2.71 -12.77 19.39
C ALA A 18 -2.65 -11.97 20.70
N SER A 19 -1.53 -11.27 20.95
CA SER A 19 -1.35 -10.48 22.17
C SER A 19 -2.22 -9.23 22.26
N THR A 20 -2.72 -8.72 21.14
CA THR A 20 -3.51 -7.49 21.05
C THR A 20 -5.01 -7.75 20.93
N LYS A 21 -5.43 -8.96 20.55
CA LYS A 21 -6.83 -9.31 20.28
C LYS A 21 -7.70 -9.21 21.55
N GLU A 22 -7.33 -9.92 22.61
CA GLU A 22 -8.10 -9.94 23.86
C GLU A 22 -8.25 -8.53 24.48
N PRO A 23 -7.18 -7.70 24.61
CA PRO A 23 -7.32 -6.33 25.08
C PRO A 23 -8.27 -5.47 24.21
N ARG A 24 -8.27 -5.65 22.87
CA ARG A 24 -9.18 -4.91 21.99
C ARG A 24 -10.63 -5.33 22.20
N GLU A 25 -10.90 -6.64 22.25
CA GLU A 25 -12.24 -7.16 22.50
C GLU A 25 -12.81 -6.68 23.83
N LYS A 26 -11.97 -6.68 24.87
CA LYS A 26 -12.34 -6.14 26.18
C LYS A 26 -12.65 -4.64 26.12
N ALA A 27 -11.83 -3.86 25.44
CA ALA A 27 -12.04 -2.43 25.26
C ALA A 27 -13.35 -2.13 24.54
N LEU A 28 -13.65 -2.83 23.43
CA LEU A 28 -14.92 -2.68 22.71
C LEU A 28 -16.15 -3.02 23.56
N LYS A 29 -16.04 -4.05 24.40
CA LYS A 29 -17.09 -4.43 25.34
C LYS A 29 -17.33 -3.33 26.38
N GLU A 30 -16.27 -2.81 27.02
CA GLU A 30 -16.37 -1.73 27.99
C GLU A 30 -16.94 -0.44 27.40
N ILE A 31 -16.59 -0.11 26.14
CA ILE A 31 -17.16 1.04 25.42
C ILE A 31 -18.67 0.89 25.29
N LYS A 32 -19.16 -0.29 24.89
CA LYS A 32 -20.59 -0.57 24.80
C LYS A 32 -21.29 -0.51 26.15
N GLU A 33 -20.71 -1.09 27.20
CA GLU A 33 -21.25 -1.09 28.56
C GLU A 33 -21.41 0.32 29.13
N LYS A 34 -20.59 1.27 28.67
CA LYS A 34 -20.71 2.69 29.01
C LYS A 34 -21.72 3.46 28.16
N GLY A 35 -22.52 2.76 27.35
CA GLY A 35 -23.61 3.34 26.57
C GLY A 35 -23.13 4.16 25.36
N VAL A 36 -21.93 3.90 24.87
CA VAL A 36 -21.40 4.53 23.65
C VAL A 36 -21.91 3.76 22.44
N ASN A 37 -22.53 4.48 21.50
CA ASN A 37 -22.95 3.94 20.23
C ASN A 37 -21.85 4.16 19.18
N TYR A 38 -21.48 3.09 18.48
CA TYR A 38 -20.49 3.17 17.42
C TYR A 38 -20.71 2.10 16.35
N GLU A 39 -20.25 2.38 15.14
CA GLU A 39 -19.99 1.41 14.10
C GLU A 39 -18.48 1.15 14.00
N LYS A 40 -18.07 -0.13 14.06
CA LYS A 40 -16.67 -0.48 13.94
C LYS A 40 -16.29 -0.60 12.47
N LEU A 41 -15.34 0.23 12.02
CA LEU A 41 -14.86 0.26 10.64
C LEU A 41 -13.65 -0.66 10.44
N PHE A 42 -12.59 -0.49 11.26
CA PHE A 42 -11.33 -1.24 11.14
C PHE A 42 -10.76 -1.60 12.51
N GLU A 43 -9.94 -2.65 12.55
CA GLU A 43 -9.07 -2.99 13.69
C GLU A 43 -7.60 -2.92 13.26
N TYR A 44 -6.75 -2.50 14.19
CA TYR A 44 -5.31 -2.39 14.00
C TYR A 44 -4.60 -3.18 15.09
N ASP A 45 -3.68 -4.06 14.72
CA ASP A 45 -2.99 -4.98 15.63
C ASP A 45 -1.47 -5.03 15.46
N THR A 46 -0.97 -4.54 14.34
CA THR A 46 0.43 -4.64 13.97
C THR A 46 1.26 -3.49 14.56
N LEU A 47 1.18 -2.30 13.99
CA LEU A 47 1.97 -1.14 14.45
C LEU A 47 1.35 -0.49 15.67
N LEU A 48 0.05 -0.43 15.73
CA LEU A 48 -0.71 0.07 16.89
C LEU A 48 -1.77 -0.96 17.29
N ASN A 49 -2.23 -0.89 18.53
CA ASN A 49 -3.35 -1.67 19.03
C ASN A 49 -4.55 -0.75 19.16
N GLY A 50 -5.51 -0.84 18.26
CA GLY A 50 -6.63 0.07 18.23
C GLY A 50 -7.69 -0.28 17.20
N PHE A 51 -8.60 0.64 16.98
CA PHE A 51 -9.69 0.50 16.03
C PHE A 51 -10.15 1.86 15.50
N ALA A 52 -10.71 1.87 14.30
CA ALA A 52 -11.46 3.01 13.77
C ALA A 52 -12.95 2.77 14.01
N LEU A 53 -13.61 3.77 14.55
CA LEU A 53 -15.03 3.75 14.86
C LEU A 53 -15.71 4.95 14.19
N GLU A 54 -16.90 4.74 13.66
CA GLU A 54 -17.83 5.81 13.35
C GLU A 54 -18.74 6.04 14.56
N THR A 55 -18.73 7.25 15.10
CA THR A 55 -19.48 7.63 16.32
C THR A 55 -19.70 9.14 16.38
N THR A 56 -20.47 9.58 17.34
CA THR A 56 -20.65 11.02 17.59
C THR A 56 -19.43 11.64 18.26
N TYR A 57 -19.24 12.93 18.11
CA TYR A 57 -18.18 13.66 18.78
C TYR A 57 -18.27 13.54 20.32
N GLU A 58 -19.48 13.59 20.87
CA GLU A 58 -19.70 13.43 22.31
C GLU A 58 -19.32 12.02 22.81
N ASP A 59 -19.62 11.00 22.02
CA ASP A 59 -19.23 9.64 22.35
C ASP A 59 -17.74 9.41 22.19
N ALA A 60 -17.10 10.05 21.20
CA ALA A 60 -15.65 10.04 21.06
C ALA A 60 -14.94 10.63 22.29
N LYS A 61 -15.47 11.72 22.87
CA LYS A 61 -14.96 12.28 24.13
C LYS A 61 -15.12 11.33 25.31
N LYS A 62 -16.24 10.59 25.40
CA LYS A 62 -16.42 9.56 26.44
C LYS A 62 -15.38 8.46 26.30
N ILE A 63 -15.11 8.02 25.05
CA ILE A 63 -14.05 7.02 24.77
C ILE A 63 -12.68 7.57 25.21
N GLN A 64 -12.36 8.80 24.85
CA GLN A 64 -11.08 9.43 25.20
C GLN A 64 -10.84 9.51 26.71
N ALA A 65 -11.90 9.65 27.50
CA ALA A 65 -11.82 9.71 28.95
C ALA A 65 -11.65 8.34 29.63
N MET A 66 -11.63 7.24 28.88
CA MET A 66 -11.46 5.90 29.44
C MET A 66 -9.99 5.63 29.73
N ASN A 67 -9.70 5.01 30.87
CA ASN A 67 -8.34 4.82 31.39
C ASN A 67 -7.47 3.85 30.54
N PHE A 68 -8.07 3.05 29.67
CA PHE A 68 -7.38 2.14 28.78
C PHE A 68 -7.17 2.71 27.36
N VAL A 69 -7.64 3.95 27.11
CA VAL A 69 -7.50 4.64 25.82
C VAL A 69 -6.32 5.61 25.92
N ASP A 70 -5.35 5.43 25.06
CA ASP A 70 -4.14 6.28 25.01
C ASP A 70 -4.43 7.58 24.27
N SER A 71 -5.07 7.50 23.10
CA SER A 71 -5.50 8.66 22.31
C SER A 71 -6.73 8.36 21.47
N VAL A 72 -7.50 9.42 21.18
CA VAL A 72 -8.58 9.41 20.21
C VAL A 72 -8.32 10.55 19.22
N GLU A 73 -8.26 10.21 17.95
CA GLU A 73 -8.04 11.17 16.89
C GLU A 73 -9.21 11.14 15.89
N VAL A 74 -9.62 12.31 15.43
CA VAL A 74 -10.63 12.40 14.37
C VAL A 74 -9.93 12.10 13.04
N SER A 75 -10.38 11.01 12.39
CA SER A 75 -9.89 10.69 11.05
C SER A 75 -10.42 11.68 10.03
N VAL A 76 -9.53 12.25 9.24
CA VAL A 76 -9.89 13.09 8.10
C VAL A 76 -10.13 12.19 6.90
N ALA A 77 -11.34 12.24 6.33
CA ALA A 77 -11.62 11.57 5.07
C ALA A 77 -10.93 12.35 3.93
N TYR A 78 -9.87 11.77 3.40
CA TYR A 78 -9.22 12.30 2.21
C TYR A 78 -10.01 11.86 0.98
N LYS A 79 -10.59 12.82 0.28
CA LYS A 79 -11.10 12.55 -1.06
C LYS A 79 -9.93 12.35 -2.01
N LYS A 80 -10.03 11.34 -2.86
CA LYS A 80 -9.07 11.14 -3.96
C LYS A 80 -8.97 12.48 -4.72
N PRO A 81 -7.76 13.04 -4.90
CA PRO A 81 -7.60 14.23 -5.70
C PRO A 81 -8.17 13.99 -7.09
N GLU A 82 -9.08 14.85 -7.54
CA GLU A 82 -9.49 14.84 -8.93
C GLU A 82 -8.27 15.28 -9.75
N THR A 83 -7.62 14.33 -10.38
CA THR A 83 -6.62 14.64 -11.39
C THR A 83 -7.35 15.25 -12.56
N THR A 84 -7.40 16.57 -12.64
CA THR A 84 -7.66 17.26 -13.89
C THR A 84 -6.47 16.98 -14.79
N THR A 85 -6.50 15.86 -15.47
CA THR A 85 -5.70 15.71 -16.67
C THR A 85 -6.35 16.63 -17.69
N ASN A 86 -5.82 17.83 -17.84
CA ASN A 86 -5.87 18.47 -19.12
C ASN A 86 -5.11 17.52 -20.03
N ALA A 87 -5.83 16.61 -20.69
CA ALA A 87 -5.27 15.80 -21.74
C ALA A 87 -4.89 16.78 -22.86
N VAL A 88 -3.65 17.24 -22.81
CA VAL A 88 -3.03 17.82 -23.99
C VAL A 88 -2.99 16.65 -24.95
N GLU A 89 -3.76 16.76 -26.04
CA GLU A 89 -3.68 15.84 -27.17
C GLU A 89 -2.26 15.96 -27.72
N ILE A 90 -1.36 15.08 -27.23
CA ILE A 90 0.01 15.00 -27.74
C ILE A 90 -0.12 14.39 -29.13
N LYS A 91 0.05 15.21 -30.15
CA LYS A 91 0.13 14.73 -31.52
C LYS A 91 1.23 13.68 -31.61
N LYS A 92 0.96 12.57 -32.28
CA LYS A 92 1.87 11.41 -32.41
C LYS A 92 3.30 11.76 -32.81
N GLU A 93 3.53 12.92 -33.40
CA GLU A 93 4.83 13.44 -33.84
C GLU A 93 5.69 14.01 -32.71
N GLU A 94 5.10 14.32 -31.54
CA GLU A 94 5.81 14.90 -30.40
C GLU A 94 6.28 13.84 -29.37
N VAL A 95 5.95 12.56 -29.57
CA VAL A 95 6.22 11.47 -28.60
C VAL A 95 7.68 11.03 -28.58
N ASN A 96 8.50 11.53 -29.49
CA ASN A 96 9.93 11.18 -29.55
C ASN A 96 10.84 12.04 -28.66
N ASP A 97 10.30 12.98 -27.90
CA ASP A 97 11.10 13.81 -27.00
C ASP A 97 11.22 13.17 -25.62
N PHE A 98 12.04 12.13 -25.51
CA PHE A 98 12.49 11.58 -24.23
C PHE A 98 13.43 12.53 -23.47
N SER A 99 13.77 13.69 -24.03
CA SER A 99 14.69 14.66 -23.43
C SER A 99 14.23 15.16 -22.07
N LYS A 100 12.92 15.37 -21.90
CA LYS A 100 12.34 15.86 -20.62
C LYS A 100 12.47 14.88 -19.46
N ALA A 101 12.44 13.57 -19.74
CA ALA A 101 12.69 12.55 -18.72
C ALA A 101 14.19 12.50 -18.36
N LEU A 102 15.06 12.66 -19.36
CA LEU A 102 16.51 12.74 -19.16
C LEU A 102 16.92 13.94 -18.29
N ASP A 103 16.25 15.07 -18.43
CA ASP A 103 16.51 16.25 -17.60
C ASP A 103 16.25 15.97 -16.12
N SER A 104 15.19 15.25 -15.77
CA SER A 104 14.91 14.85 -14.40
C SER A 104 15.97 13.91 -13.83
N TYR A 105 16.45 12.94 -14.61
CA TYR A 105 17.51 12.03 -14.22
C TYR A 105 18.86 12.75 -14.03
N ASN A 106 19.15 13.72 -14.89
CA ASN A 106 20.34 14.56 -14.76
C ASN A 106 20.28 15.42 -13.49
N LEU A 107 19.10 15.98 -13.17
CA LEU A 107 18.89 16.81 -11.98
C LEU A 107 19.21 16.06 -10.69
N ILE A 108 18.82 14.79 -10.57
CA ILE A 108 19.08 13.94 -9.40
C ILE A 108 20.44 13.22 -9.49
N ASN A 109 21.16 13.39 -10.58
CA ASN A 109 22.48 12.81 -10.82
C ASN A 109 22.55 11.30 -10.61
N ILE A 110 21.56 10.55 -11.14
CA ILE A 110 21.45 9.10 -10.95
C ILE A 110 22.40 8.29 -11.84
N GLN A 111 22.83 8.84 -12.99
CA GLN A 111 23.63 8.13 -13.98
C GLN A 111 24.90 7.48 -13.40
N PRO A 112 25.69 8.12 -12.52
CA PRO A 112 26.85 7.49 -11.92
C PRO A 112 26.58 6.22 -11.11
N LEU A 113 25.36 6.07 -10.57
CA LEU A 113 24.93 4.85 -9.89
C LEU A 113 24.60 3.75 -10.89
N TRP A 114 23.91 4.09 -11.97
CA TRP A 114 23.61 3.14 -13.05
C TRP A 114 24.87 2.63 -13.75
N ASP A 115 25.86 3.50 -13.97
CA ASP A 115 27.16 3.12 -14.55
C ASP A 115 27.94 2.14 -13.66
N LYS A 116 27.73 2.21 -12.36
CA LYS A 116 28.25 1.24 -11.38
C LYS A 116 27.38 -0.02 -11.24
N GLY A 117 26.31 -0.17 -12.02
CA GLY A 117 25.43 -1.33 -12.02
C GLY A 117 24.33 -1.32 -10.94
N PHE A 118 24.18 -0.24 -10.16
CA PHE A 118 23.11 -0.12 -9.16
C PHE A 118 21.80 0.29 -9.83
N ARG A 119 20.93 -0.67 -10.10
CA ARG A 119 19.63 -0.49 -10.77
C ARG A 119 18.45 -1.01 -9.96
N GLY A 120 18.63 -1.25 -8.66
CA GLY A 120 17.57 -1.73 -7.77
C GLY A 120 17.26 -3.23 -7.87
N GLN A 121 18.13 -4.02 -8.48
CA GLN A 121 17.94 -5.46 -8.63
C GLN A 121 17.64 -6.14 -7.28
N GLY A 122 16.67 -7.04 -7.25
CA GLY A 122 16.26 -7.79 -6.06
C GLY A 122 15.53 -6.96 -4.99
N ARG A 123 15.29 -5.67 -5.25
CA ARG A 123 14.51 -4.82 -4.33
C ARG A 123 13.02 -4.89 -4.66
N VAL A 124 12.19 -4.74 -3.64
CA VAL A 124 10.74 -4.69 -3.76
C VAL A 124 10.28 -3.31 -3.31
N ILE A 125 9.49 -2.65 -4.15
CA ILE A 125 8.90 -1.33 -3.88
C ILE A 125 7.39 -1.49 -3.85
N ALA A 126 6.74 -0.99 -2.81
CA ALA A 126 5.30 -0.88 -2.73
C ALA A 126 4.87 0.49 -3.27
N VAL A 127 3.94 0.48 -4.22
CA VAL A 127 3.32 1.69 -4.79
C VAL A 127 1.85 1.69 -4.40
N LEU A 128 1.43 2.67 -3.60
CA LEU A 128 0.05 2.87 -3.18
C LEU A 128 -0.49 4.08 -3.94
N ASP A 129 -1.26 3.83 -4.98
CA ASP A 129 -1.70 4.87 -5.91
C ASP A 129 -3.04 4.51 -6.59
N SER A 130 -3.40 5.22 -7.65
CA SER A 130 -4.66 5.10 -8.36
C SER A 130 -4.82 3.87 -9.24
N GLY A 131 -3.89 2.92 -9.19
CA GLY A 131 -3.86 1.73 -10.04
C GLY A 131 -2.87 1.83 -11.19
N LEU A 132 -2.70 0.74 -11.93
CA LEU A 132 -1.77 0.64 -13.06
C LEU A 132 -2.26 -0.37 -14.10
N ASP A 133 -1.71 -0.32 -15.31
CA ASP A 133 -1.91 -1.35 -16.33
C ASP A 133 -0.86 -2.46 -16.17
N PRO A 134 -1.22 -3.65 -15.69
CA PRO A 134 -0.28 -4.74 -15.48
C PRO A 134 0.37 -5.26 -16.77
N ASN A 135 -0.23 -4.94 -17.92
CA ASN A 135 0.28 -5.37 -19.23
C ASN A 135 1.18 -4.33 -19.90
N HIS A 136 1.39 -3.17 -19.25
CA HIS A 136 2.22 -2.12 -19.85
C HIS A 136 3.67 -2.59 -20.04
N PRO A 137 4.31 -2.34 -21.20
CA PRO A 137 5.66 -2.82 -21.49
C PRO A 137 6.72 -2.41 -20.47
N VAL A 138 6.59 -1.25 -19.85
CA VAL A 138 7.51 -0.74 -18.80
C VAL A 138 7.53 -1.61 -17.55
N LEU A 139 6.49 -2.44 -17.33
CA LEU A 139 6.38 -3.37 -16.21
C LEU A 139 6.78 -4.80 -16.62
N ARG A 140 7.81 -4.95 -17.44
CA ARG A 140 8.35 -6.24 -17.83
C ARG A 140 9.82 -6.33 -17.45
N LEU A 141 10.23 -7.43 -16.85
CA LEU A 141 11.64 -7.71 -16.63
C LEU A 141 12.24 -8.31 -17.89
N THR A 142 13.48 -7.94 -18.19
CA THR A 142 14.31 -8.59 -19.21
C THR A 142 15.11 -9.74 -18.57
N ASP A 143 15.39 -9.64 -17.27
CA ASP A 143 16.06 -10.66 -16.47
C ASP A 143 15.47 -10.68 -15.05
N ASN A 144 14.95 -11.82 -14.63
CA ASN A 144 14.39 -12.02 -13.30
C ASN A 144 15.31 -12.79 -12.35
N SER A 145 16.58 -13.04 -12.74
CA SER A 145 17.53 -13.87 -11.97
C SER A 145 17.73 -13.37 -10.54
N GLN A 146 17.65 -12.07 -10.31
CA GLN A 146 17.79 -11.41 -9.01
C GLN A 146 16.44 -11.02 -8.37
N SER A 147 15.31 -11.33 -8.99
CA SER A 147 14.00 -11.03 -8.43
C SER A 147 13.77 -11.80 -7.14
N LYS A 148 13.16 -11.14 -6.15
CA LYS A 148 12.78 -11.78 -4.89
C LYS A 148 11.68 -12.81 -5.09
N TYR A 149 10.75 -12.54 -5.99
CA TYR A 149 9.66 -13.42 -6.37
C TYR A 149 9.78 -13.69 -7.88
N LYS A 150 10.27 -14.87 -8.24
CA LYS A 150 10.54 -15.23 -9.64
C LYS A 150 9.37 -15.88 -10.32
N THR A 151 8.52 -16.53 -9.53
CA THR A 151 7.38 -17.30 -10.00
C THR A 151 6.13 -16.94 -9.21
N LYS A 152 4.99 -17.35 -9.76
CA LYS A 152 3.70 -17.22 -9.10
C LYS A 152 3.68 -17.96 -7.75
N GLU A 153 4.28 -19.14 -7.71
CA GLU A 153 4.36 -19.98 -6.52
C GLU A 153 5.16 -19.29 -5.40
N ASP A 154 6.25 -18.59 -5.74
CA ASP A 154 7.03 -17.80 -4.76
C ASP A 154 6.17 -16.70 -4.11
N ALA A 155 5.40 -15.98 -4.92
CA ALA A 155 4.55 -14.90 -4.44
C ALA A 155 3.37 -15.44 -3.62
N GLU A 156 2.68 -16.48 -4.08
CA GLU A 156 1.56 -17.11 -3.36
C GLU A 156 1.99 -17.70 -2.03
N LYS A 157 3.19 -18.30 -1.98
CA LYS A 157 3.77 -18.79 -0.73
C LYS A 157 4.01 -17.64 0.25
N ALA A 158 4.59 -16.55 -0.21
CA ALA A 158 4.84 -15.38 0.63
C ALA A 158 3.53 -14.73 1.13
N MET A 159 2.51 -14.64 0.28
CA MET A 159 1.18 -14.16 0.66
C MET A 159 0.58 -15.04 1.76
N LYS A 160 0.61 -16.36 1.58
CA LYS A 160 0.11 -17.31 2.58
C LYS A 160 0.85 -17.22 3.91
N GLU A 161 2.18 -17.10 3.88
CA GLU A 161 3.01 -16.92 5.08
C GLU A 161 2.70 -15.61 5.81
N ALA A 162 2.34 -14.57 5.06
CA ALA A 162 1.93 -13.27 5.59
C ALA A 162 0.45 -13.22 6.02
N GLY A 163 -0.34 -14.29 5.82
CA GLY A 163 -1.77 -14.32 6.11
C GLY A 163 -2.60 -13.48 5.15
N ILE A 164 -2.10 -13.23 3.93
CA ILE A 164 -2.80 -12.47 2.89
C ILE A 164 -3.59 -13.45 2.04
N ASP A 165 -4.92 -13.32 2.02
CA ASP A 165 -5.86 -14.15 1.26
C ASP A 165 -6.56 -13.40 0.12
N TYR A 166 -6.08 -12.21 -0.22
CA TYR A 166 -6.57 -11.34 -1.28
C TYR A 166 -5.45 -10.87 -2.21
N GLY A 167 -5.81 -10.34 -3.38
CA GLY A 167 -4.86 -9.95 -4.40
C GLY A 167 -4.29 -11.14 -5.17
N LYS A 168 -3.46 -10.86 -6.15
CA LYS A 168 -2.89 -11.92 -6.99
C LYS A 168 -1.56 -11.54 -7.62
N TRP A 169 -0.89 -12.56 -8.14
CA TRP A 169 0.23 -12.45 -9.04
C TRP A 169 -0.18 -11.95 -10.42
N TYR A 170 0.58 -11.02 -10.98
CA TYR A 170 0.44 -10.54 -12.36
C TYR A 170 1.67 -10.89 -13.22
N SER A 171 2.86 -10.67 -12.69
CA SER A 171 4.14 -11.00 -13.36
C SER A 171 5.29 -11.00 -12.34
N ASP A 172 6.48 -11.42 -12.78
CA ASP A 172 7.72 -11.34 -12.00
C ASP A 172 8.15 -9.90 -11.66
N LYS A 173 7.72 -8.91 -12.43
CA LYS A 173 7.87 -7.47 -12.14
C LYS A 173 6.79 -6.95 -11.20
N LEU A 174 5.59 -7.52 -11.27
CA LEU A 174 4.42 -7.18 -10.45
C LEU A 174 3.93 -8.42 -9.70
N PRO A 175 4.67 -8.86 -8.66
CA PRO A 175 4.36 -10.10 -7.96
C PRO A 175 3.11 -10.07 -7.10
N PHE A 176 2.61 -8.87 -6.78
CA PHE A 176 1.38 -8.67 -6.03
C PHE A 176 0.76 -7.33 -6.39
N ALA A 177 -0.55 -7.30 -6.61
CA ALA A 177 -1.35 -6.08 -6.58
C ALA A 177 -2.80 -6.39 -6.19
N PHE A 178 -3.47 -5.37 -5.65
CA PHE A 178 -4.86 -5.44 -5.22
C PHE A 178 -5.51 -4.06 -5.23
N ASN A 179 -6.78 -3.99 -5.53
CA ASN A 179 -7.59 -2.78 -5.45
C ASN A 179 -8.27 -2.70 -4.08
N TYR A 180 -7.65 -2.00 -3.15
CA TYR A 180 -8.15 -1.80 -1.80
C TYR A 180 -9.38 -0.88 -1.72
N ASN A 181 -9.63 -0.06 -2.75
CA ASN A 181 -10.78 0.83 -2.77
C ASN A 181 -12.09 0.05 -3.00
N ASP A 182 -12.08 -0.86 -3.98
CA ASP A 182 -13.26 -1.62 -4.38
C ASP A 182 -13.21 -3.07 -3.89
N TRP A 183 -12.17 -3.43 -3.15
CA TRP A 183 -11.90 -4.72 -2.56
C TRP A 183 -11.96 -5.86 -3.59
N ASN A 184 -11.22 -5.71 -4.69
CA ASN A 184 -11.16 -6.67 -5.79
C ASN A 184 -9.80 -6.64 -6.52
N ASP A 185 -9.64 -7.49 -7.54
CA ASP A 185 -8.42 -7.60 -8.33
C ASP A 185 -8.39 -6.70 -9.58
N ASP A 186 -9.35 -5.81 -9.77
CA ASP A 186 -9.33 -4.85 -10.88
C ASP A 186 -8.44 -3.65 -10.55
N ILE A 187 -7.16 -3.81 -10.77
CA ILE A 187 -6.15 -2.78 -10.53
C ILE A 187 -6.04 -1.74 -11.64
N LYS A 188 -6.66 -2.00 -12.78
CA LYS A 188 -6.65 -1.07 -13.93
C LYS A 188 -7.76 -0.04 -13.85
N GLN A 189 -8.90 -0.41 -13.28
CA GLN A 189 -10.16 0.34 -13.16
C GLN A 189 -10.72 0.92 -14.47
N SER A 190 -12.04 0.94 -14.62
CA SER A 190 -12.72 1.67 -15.68
C SER A 190 -12.46 3.17 -15.51
N GLY A 191 -11.98 3.85 -16.56
CA GLY A 191 -11.55 5.24 -16.47
C GLY A 191 -10.13 5.41 -15.95
N PHE A 192 -9.24 4.51 -16.33
CA PHE A 192 -7.81 4.50 -16.02
C PHE A 192 -7.22 5.91 -15.99
N LYS A 193 -6.83 6.32 -14.81
CA LYS A 193 -6.07 7.56 -14.59
C LYS A 193 -4.60 7.18 -14.51
N SER A 194 -3.80 7.75 -15.39
CA SER A 194 -2.41 7.35 -15.61
C SER A 194 -1.44 7.65 -14.44
N HIS A 195 -1.90 8.29 -13.35
CA HIS A 195 -1.03 8.71 -12.26
C HIS A 195 -0.25 7.53 -11.63
N GLY A 196 -0.94 6.50 -11.15
CA GLY A 196 -0.28 5.34 -10.54
C GLY A 196 0.62 4.60 -11.52
N MET A 197 0.24 4.54 -12.81
CA MET A 197 1.09 3.98 -13.86
C MET A 197 2.36 4.80 -14.07
N HIS A 198 2.25 6.13 -14.06
CA HIS A 198 3.39 7.03 -14.19
C HIS A 198 4.33 6.90 -12.97
N VAL A 199 3.79 6.88 -11.75
CA VAL A 199 4.55 6.70 -10.52
C VAL A 199 5.28 5.35 -10.53
N ALA A 200 4.58 4.26 -10.84
CA ALA A 200 5.18 2.93 -10.93
C ALA A 200 6.26 2.87 -12.01
N GLY A 201 5.99 3.42 -13.19
CA GLY A 201 6.95 3.49 -14.29
C GLY A 201 8.22 4.28 -13.91
N THR A 202 8.08 5.39 -13.20
CA THR A 202 9.21 6.19 -12.73
C THR A 202 10.03 5.45 -11.66
N ALA A 203 9.35 4.76 -10.73
CA ALA A 203 10.02 4.11 -9.61
C ALA A 203 10.69 2.78 -9.99
N VAL A 204 10.08 2.00 -10.88
CA VAL A 204 10.48 0.61 -11.15
C VAL A 204 10.44 0.24 -12.64
N GLY A 205 10.19 1.18 -13.54
CA GLY A 205 10.15 0.93 -14.99
C GLY A 205 11.50 0.47 -15.55
N ASN A 206 11.44 -0.27 -16.67
CA ASN A 206 12.61 -0.63 -17.47
C ASN A 206 12.74 0.30 -18.65
#